data_12f1debc1d6cfbe53e13b9d62f5a1302
#
_entry.id   12f1debc1d6cfbe53e13b9d62f5a1302
#
_cell.length_a   1.000
_cell.length_b   1.000
_cell.length_c   1.000
_cell.angle_alpha   90.00
_cell.angle_beta   90.00
_cell.angle_gamma   90.00
#
_symmetry.space_group_name_H-M   'P 1'
#
loop_
_entity.id
_entity.type
_entity.pdbx_description
1 polymer ?
#
loop_
_entity_poly.entity_id
_entity_poly.type
_entity_poly.pdbx_seq_one_letter_code
_entity_poly.pdbx_strand_id
1 'polypeptide(L)'
;MGDCMNKNGIISTFNEQNSRMVMIERNHLEILRAVERQGSLTAAAEQLHLTQSALSHAMRKLEQQLGTPVWLREGRQLRFTQAGNQLLGLANRLLPQFEHAEMQIRQIAKGQ
;
A
#
# COMPACT_ATOMS: atom_id res chain seq x y z
N MET A 1 22.75 -16.83 2.53
CA MET A 1 22.18 -17.23 2.97
C MET A 1 22.00 -16.49 3.12
N GLY A 2 22.14 -17.46 3.23
CA GLY A 2 21.60 -17.75 3.19
C GLY A 2 21.61 -17.16 3.41
N ASP A 3 21.33 -17.17 2.80
CA ASP A 3 21.04 -17.45 3.06
C ASP A 3 21.14 -16.94 3.26
N CYS A 4 21.31 -17.34 2.95
CA CYS A 4 21.05 -17.57 3.09
C CYS A 4 21.42 -17.32 3.25
N MET A 5 21.20 -17.50 3.11
CA MET A 5 21.19 -17.85 3.25
C MET A 5 21.30 -17.81 3.59
N ASN A 6 21.71 -18.11 3.35
CA ASN A 6 21.46 -18.62 3.73
C ASN A 6 21.85 -18.52 4.15
N LYS A 7 22.15 -18.72 4.00
CA LYS A 7 21.94 -19.14 4.20
C LYS A 7 21.93 -18.62 4.38
N ASN A 8 22.54 -19.02 4.09
CA ASN A 8 21.94 -18.99 4.18
C ASN A 8 21.87 -18.11 4.19
N GLY A 9 22.28 -18.50 4.06
CA GLY A 9 21.54 -18.23 3.58
C GLY A 9 21.43 -17.42 3.60
N ILE A 10 21.29 -17.31 3.33
CA ILE A 10 20.46 -16.95 3.15
C ILE A 10 20.20 -16.34 3.34
N ILE A 11 19.96 -16.58 2.88
CA ILE A 11 18.95 -16.15 2.85
C ILE A 11 18.41 -16.00 3.17
N SER A 12 18.59 -16.41 2.71
CA SER A 12 17.32 -16.27 2.83
C SER A 12 16.83 -15.89 3.36
N THR A 13 16.81 -15.92 3.16
CA THR A 13 15.77 -15.52 3.37
C THR A 13 15.29 -15.07 3.49
N PHE A 14 15.05 -15.17 3.10
CA PHE A 14 13.98 -14.70 2.86
C PHE A 14 13.40 -15.12 3.12
N ASN A 15 13.28 -15.54 2.70
CA ASN A 15 12.31 -16.07 2.58
C ASN A 15 11.94 -16.50 2.36
N GLU A 16 11.91 -17.02 2.23
CA GLU A 16 11.29 -17.43 1.70
C GLU A 16 10.68 -17.60 2.04
N GLN A 17 10.73 -17.64 1.94
CA GLN A 17 9.94 -17.61 1.95
C GLN A 17 9.53 -16.96 2.33
N ASN A 18 9.88 -16.77 2.27
CA ASN A 18 9.30 -16.06 2.26
C ASN A 18 9.46 -15.29 2.39
N SER A 19 9.86 -15.66 2.76
CA SER A 19 9.66 -15.05 2.37
C SER A 19 9.53 -14.33 2.07
N ARG A 20 9.80 -14.27 2.82
CA ARG A 20 8.92 -13.80 1.84
C ARG A 20 8.85 -12.30 1.79
N MET A 21 8.90 -11.77 0.65
CA MET A 21 8.95 -10.34 0.43
C MET A 21 7.59 -9.69 0.64
N VAL A 22 7.60 -8.50 1.27
CA VAL A 22 6.42 -7.66 1.33
C VAL A 22 6.20 -7.04 -0.05
N MET A 23 4.97 -7.13 -0.56
CA MET A 23 4.62 -6.56 -1.85
C MET A 23 3.65 -5.41 -1.66
N ILE A 24 4.20 -4.21 -1.62
CA ILE A 24 3.39 -2.99 -1.57
C ILE A 24 2.94 -2.70 -2.98
N GLU A 25 1.61 -2.64 -3.18
CA GLU A 25 1.03 -2.44 -4.50
C GLU A 25 0.45 -1.04 -4.61
N ARG A 26 0.26 -0.62 -5.86
CA ARG A 26 -0.30 0.70 -6.12
C ARG A 26 -1.63 0.90 -5.40
N ASN A 27 -2.50 -0.12 -5.40
CA ASN A 27 -3.80 0.05 -4.76
C ASN A 27 -3.68 0.25 -3.26
N HIS A 28 -2.65 -0.28 -2.62
CA HIS A 28 -2.41 0.00 -1.20
C HIS A 28 -2.15 1.49 -0.99
N LEU A 29 -1.37 2.08 -1.88
CA LEU A 29 -1.06 3.51 -1.81
C LEU A 29 -2.28 4.36 -2.10
N GLU A 30 -3.10 3.94 -3.06
CA GLU A 30 -4.34 4.64 -3.37
C GLU A 30 -5.31 4.61 -2.20
N ILE A 31 -5.39 3.48 -1.50
CA ILE A 31 -6.25 3.36 -0.32
C ILE A 31 -5.79 4.32 0.78
N LEU A 32 -4.48 4.33 1.05
CA LEU A 32 -3.95 5.21 2.09
C LEU A 32 -4.21 6.68 1.77
N ARG A 33 -3.98 7.08 0.52
CA ARG A 33 -4.23 8.46 0.10
C ARG A 33 -5.71 8.82 0.23
N ALA A 34 -6.58 7.91 -0.18
CA ALA A 34 -8.01 8.15 -0.11
C ALA A 34 -8.48 8.26 1.34
N VAL A 35 -7.98 7.40 2.23
CA VAL A 35 -8.35 7.44 3.64
C VAL A 35 -7.90 8.75 4.27
N GLU A 36 -6.71 9.21 3.95
CA GLU A 36 -6.24 10.49 4.46
C GLU A 36 -7.13 11.64 3.99
N ARG A 37 -7.45 11.66 2.70
CA ARG A 37 -8.22 12.76 2.11
C ARG A 37 -9.67 12.76 2.56
N GLN A 38 -10.27 11.58 2.68
CA GLN A 38 -11.69 11.47 3.01
C GLN A 38 -11.94 11.45 4.52
N GLY A 39 -10.95 11.04 5.30
CA GLY A 39 -11.08 11.00 6.74
C GLY A 39 -11.82 9.79 7.29
N SER A 40 -12.28 8.87 6.44
CA SER A 40 -12.95 7.67 6.91
C SER A 40 -12.77 6.54 5.91
N LEU A 41 -12.88 5.31 6.42
CA LEU A 41 -12.77 4.12 5.57
C LEU A 41 -13.95 4.02 4.61
N THR A 42 -15.14 4.36 5.08
CA THR A 42 -16.35 4.27 4.27
C THR A 42 -16.27 5.22 3.08
N ALA A 43 -15.91 6.47 3.34
CA ALA A 43 -15.81 7.46 2.27
C ALA A 43 -14.69 7.12 1.29
N ALA A 44 -13.56 6.61 1.81
CA ALA A 44 -12.46 6.19 0.94
C ALA A 44 -12.86 5.04 0.03
N ALA A 45 -13.58 4.06 0.59
CA ALA A 45 -14.06 2.92 -0.20
C ALA A 45 -14.98 3.39 -1.31
N GLU A 46 -15.89 4.31 -1.00
CA GLU A 46 -16.79 4.86 -2.01
C GLU A 46 -16.02 5.55 -3.13
N GLN A 47 -15.02 6.34 -2.76
CA GLN A 47 -14.21 7.04 -3.76
C GLN A 47 -13.50 6.07 -4.69
N LEU A 48 -13.05 4.94 -4.16
CA LEU A 48 -12.29 3.94 -4.92
C LEU A 48 -13.17 2.87 -5.55
N HIS A 49 -14.49 2.98 -5.38
CA HIS A 49 -15.45 2.00 -5.91
C HIS A 49 -15.22 0.61 -5.32
N LEU A 50 -14.91 0.58 -4.03
CA LEU A 50 -14.72 -0.66 -3.29
C LEU A 50 -15.75 -0.74 -2.18
N THR A 51 -16.01 -1.97 -1.71
CA THR A 51 -16.73 -2.13 -0.45
C THR A 51 -15.76 -1.84 0.69
N GLN A 52 -16.31 -1.43 1.83
CA GLN A 52 -15.46 -1.22 2.99
C GLN A 52 -14.77 -2.51 3.42
N SER A 53 -15.47 -3.65 3.27
CA SER A 53 -14.88 -4.95 3.59
C SER A 53 -13.68 -5.26 2.72
N ALA A 54 -13.78 -4.99 1.41
CA ALA A 54 -12.68 -5.24 0.49
C ALA A 54 -11.48 -4.36 0.84
N LEU A 55 -11.74 -3.08 1.13
CA LEU A 55 -10.68 -2.15 1.51
C LEU A 55 -9.98 -2.62 2.79
N SER A 56 -10.78 -2.94 3.81
CA SER A 56 -10.22 -3.40 5.09
C SER A 56 -9.43 -4.69 4.94
N HIS A 57 -9.95 -5.61 4.11
CA HIS A 57 -9.26 -6.88 3.88
C HIS A 57 -7.90 -6.67 3.22
N ALA A 58 -7.86 -5.82 2.20
CA ALA A 58 -6.61 -5.55 1.50
C ALA A 58 -5.56 -4.96 2.44
N MET A 59 -5.97 -4.03 3.28
CA MET A 59 -5.05 -3.38 4.19
C MET A 59 -4.62 -4.30 5.31
N ARG A 60 -5.52 -5.15 5.80
CA ARG A 60 -5.17 -6.11 6.85
C ARG A 60 -4.13 -7.10 6.35
N LYS A 61 -4.28 -7.52 5.10
CA LYS A 61 -3.33 -8.41 4.48
C LYS A 61 -1.95 -7.77 4.38
N LEU A 62 -1.92 -6.50 3.99
CA LEU A 62 -0.67 -5.75 3.93
C LEU A 62 -0.04 -5.61 5.31
N GLU A 63 -0.85 -5.31 6.33
CA GLU A 63 -0.35 -5.19 7.69
C GLU A 63 0.26 -6.50 8.18
N GLN A 64 -0.33 -7.63 7.81
CA GLN A 64 0.24 -8.92 8.17
C GLN A 64 1.61 -9.13 7.53
N GLN A 65 1.77 -8.71 6.30
CA GLN A 65 3.06 -8.82 5.62
C GLN A 65 4.10 -7.87 6.22
N LEU A 66 3.66 -6.67 6.60
CA LEU A 66 4.56 -5.68 7.19
C LEU A 66 4.93 -6.00 8.63
N GLY A 67 4.06 -6.74 9.32
CA GLY A 67 4.26 -7.03 10.74
C GLY A 67 3.90 -5.88 11.65
N THR A 68 3.17 -4.89 11.15
CA THR A 68 2.77 -3.72 11.93
C THR A 68 1.51 -3.11 11.33
N PRO A 69 0.65 -2.51 12.16
CA PRO A 69 -0.51 -1.82 11.61
C PRO A 69 -0.12 -0.50 10.95
N VAL A 70 -0.90 -0.08 9.97
CA VAL A 70 -0.70 1.20 9.30
C VAL A 70 -1.57 2.29 9.88
N TRP A 71 -2.67 1.93 10.53
CA TRP A 71 -3.49 2.88 11.27
C TRP A 71 -4.10 2.19 12.49
N LEU A 72 -4.53 3.02 13.43
CA LEU A 72 -5.19 2.55 14.64
C LEU A 72 -6.49 3.34 14.81
N ARG A 73 -7.48 2.71 15.43
CA ARG A 73 -8.73 3.38 15.74
C ARG A 73 -8.64 3.99 17.14
N GLU A 74 -8.89 5.28 17.21
CA GLU A 74 -9.01 5.99 18.49
C GLU A 74 -10.40 6.60 18.54
N GLY A 75 -11.31 5.92 19.23
CA GLY A 75 -12.71 6.32 19.24
C GLY A 75 -13.27 6.20 17.83
N ARG A 76 -13.74 7.31 17.28
CA ARG A 76 -14.29 7.33 15.92
C ARG A 76 -13.28 7.73 14.87
N GLN A 77 -12.07 8.07 15.29
CA GLN A 77 -11.06 8.56 14.37
C GLN A 77 -10.05 7.49 14.05
N LEU A 78 -9.50 7.60 12.84
CA LEU A 78 -8.37 6.80 12.42
C LEU A 78 -7.11 7.63 12.59
N ARG A 79 -6.08 6.97 13.08
CA ARG A 79 -4.80 7.62 13.28
C ARG A 79 -3.73 6.77 12.61
N PHE A 80 -2.97 7.40 11.70
CA PHE A 80 -1.88 6.70 11.03
C PHE A 80 -0.75 6.44 12.01
N THR A 81 -0.21 5.21 11.95
CA THR A 81 0.97 4.87 12.71
C THR A 81 2.20 5.43 12.01
N GLN A 82 3.37 5.26 12.61
CA GLN A 82 4.59 5.66 11.95
C GLN A 82 4.77 4.92 10.61
N ALA A 83 4.46 3.62 10.58
CA ALA A 83 4.54 2.84 9.35
C ALA A 83 3.54 3.38 8.33
N GLY A 84 2.31 3.69 8.77
CA GLY A 84 1.29 4.26 7.89
C GLY A 84 1.72 5.59 7.30
N ASN A 85 2.35 6.43 8.12
CA ASN A 85 2.83 7.73 7.64
C ASN A 85 3.95 7.57 6.62
N GLN A 86 4.83 6.59 6.80
CA GLN A 86 5.86 6.28 5.82
C GLN A 86 5.25 5.91 4.47
N LEU A 87 4.26 5.02 4.50
CA LEU A 87 3.59 4.60 3.28
C LEU A 87 2.78 5.73 2.66
N LEU A 88 2.16 6.56 3.47
CA LEU A 88 1.41 7.71 2.97
C LEU A 88 2.35 8.70 2.27
N GLY A 89 3.53 8.93 2.83
CA GLY A 89 4.53 9.75 2.18
C GLY A 89 4.93 9.19 0.83
N LEU A 90 5.11 7.88 0.76
CA LEU A 90 5.41 7.21 -0.50
C LEU A 90 4.26 7.37 -1.49
N ALA A 91 3.02 7.21 -1.02
CA ALA A 91 1.85 7.37 -1.88
C ALA A 91 1.80 8.77 -2.46
N ASN A 92 2.05 9.78 -1.65
CA ASN A 92 1.97 11.17 -2.09
C ASN A 92 3.09 11.54 -3.07
N ARG A 93 4.18 10.78 -3.06
CA ARG A 93 5.27 10.97 -4.02
C ARG A 93 5.06 10.19 -5.31
N LEU A 94 4.63 8.95 -5.20
CA LEU A 94 4.60 8.04 -6.35
C LEU A 94 3.31 8.13 -7.16
N LEU A 95 2.16 8.29 -6.49
CA LEU A 95 0.90 8.29 -7.22
C LEU A 95 0.81 9.39 -8.27
N PRO A 96 1.23 10.63 -7.97
CA PRO A 96 1.25 11.65 -9.02
C PRO A 96 2.14 11.29 -10.19
N GLN A 97 3.24 10.58 -9.95
CA GLN A 97 4.12 10.15 -11.03
C GLN A 97 3.48 9.10 -11.92
N PHE A 98 2.79 8.13 -11.31
CA PHE A 98 2.02 7.16 -12.08
C PHE A 98 0.95 7.86 -12.92
N GLU A 99 0.22 8.77 -12.30
CA GLU A 99 -0.89 9.45 -12.96
C GLU A 99 -0.39 10.32 -14.10
N HIS A 100 0.72 10.99 -13.89
CA HIS A 100 1.32 11.82 -14.93
C HIS A 100 1.77 10.96 -16.12
N ALA A 101 2.45 9.85 -15.84
CA ALA A 101 2.91 8.95 -16.89
C ALA A 101 1.74 8.37 -17.68
N GLU A 102 0.67 7.99 -16.99
CA GLU A 102 -0.53 7.47 -17.65
C GLU A 102 -1.15 8.50 -18.59
N MET A 103 -1.18 9.76 -18.14
CA MET A 103 -1.71 10.84 -18.96
C MET A 103 -0.86 11.05 -20.21
N GLN A 104 0.47 11.03 -20.05
CA GLN A 104 1.37 11.19 -21.18
C GLN A 104 1.22 10.07 -22.20
N ILE A 105 1.11 8.83 -21.71
CA ILE A 105 0.97 7.68 -22.59
C ILE A 105 -0.36 7.76 -23.37
N ARG A 106 -1.42 8.19 -22.69
CA ARG A 106 -2.72 8.37 -23.35
C ARG A 106 -2.64 9.39 -24.47
N GLN A 107 -1.91 10.48 -24.25
CA GLN A 107 -1.74 11.51 -25.27
C GLN A 107 -0.93 10.99 -26.46
N ILE A 108 0.09 10.20 -26.18
CA ILE A 108 0.89 9.57 -27.25
C ILE A 108 0.00 8.65 -28.10
N ALA A 109 -0.83 7.84 -27.42
CA ALA A 109 -1.73 6.93 -28.14
C ALA A 109 -2.71 7.68 -29.01
N LYS A 110 -3.22 8.83 -28.54
CA LYS A 110 -4.15 9.63 -29.33
C LYS A 110 -3.49 10.28 -30.53
N GLY A 111 -2.23 10.59 -30.40
CA GLY A 111 -1.47 11.23 -31.48
C GLY A 111 -1.10 10.30 -32.60
N GLN A 112 -1.40 9.02 -32.44
CA GLN A 112 -1.11 8.04 -33.49
C GLN A 112 -2.32 7.77 -34.40
#